data_3f0de375b18db8fb90bae70ebaacc542
#
_entry.id   3f0de375b18db8fb90bae70ebaacc542
#
_cell.length_a   1.000
_cell.length_b   1.000
_cell.length_c   1.000
_cell.angle_alpha   90.00
_cell.angle_beta   90.00
_cell.angle_gamma   90.00
#
_symmetry.space_group_name_H-M   'P 1'
#
loop_
_entity.id
_entity.type
_entity.pdbx_description
1 polymer ?
#
loop_
_entity_poly.entity_id
_entity_poly.type
_entity_poly.pdbx_seq_one_letter_code
_entity_poly.pdbx_strand_id
1 'polypeptide(L)'
;MPVPQFDYLIIGQGLAGSILAFQLIARGQRVMVIDNDHKGSASQVAAGIINPITGHRLNLTDGFADYYSSASKLYQQLEQTLEVSLIRKIDQVRLLKNLGQASYFHKRLDQDDYVDFIETNKEASLFKNTEYGTAKIKQTSIVDTELLLQTFKKWLVDRNAYCNTFVDYSELGFAVDEVSYQDFSANRVIFCEGYQAINNPWLKDLPFKLAKGEILTIERQSNHESMMSWGNWLIPSTNDVAKLGSNYAWNDTDLQPSD
;
A
#
# COMPACT_ATOMS: atom_id res chain seq x y z
N MET A 1 31.27 3.53 24.66
CA MET A 1 31.19 4.30 23.39
C MET A 1 30.03 5.26 23.54
N PRO A 2 30.05 6.47 22.99
CA PRO A 2 28.88 7.32 23.07
C PRO A 2 27.71 6.63 22.35
N VAL A 3 26.51 6.75 22.90
CA VAL A 3 25.29 6.20 22.31
C VAL A 3 25.07 6.83 20.94
N PRO A 4 24.81 6.06 19.89
CA PRO A 4 24.51 6.63 18.57
C PRO A 4 23.31 7.56 18.65
N GLN A 5 23.47 8.78 18.17
CA GLN A 5 22.38 9.75 18.18
C GLN A 5 21.74 9.86 16.80
N PHE A 6 20.43 9.68 16.76
CA PHE A 6 19.59 9.83 15.56
C PHE A 6 18.71 11.07 15.69
N ASP A 7 18.21 11.56 14.58
CA ASP A 7 17.20 12.61 14.58
C ASP A 7 15.82 12.01 14.74
N TYR A 8 15.62 10.76 14.22
CA TYR A 8 14.36 10.03 14.32
C TYR A 8 14.56 8.54 14.60
N LEU A 9 13.77 7.99 15.51
CA LEU A 9 13.45 6.56 15.59
C LEU A 9 12.12 6.33 14.89
N ILE A 10 12.05 5.41 13.94
CA ILE A 10 10.81 5.01 13.27
C ILE A 10 10.50 3.57 13.67
N ILE A 11 9.34 3.34 14.28
CA ILE A 11 8.88 2.02 14.69
C ILE A 11 7.92 1.50 13.64
N GLY A 12 8.33 0.41 12.97
CA GLY A 12 7.62 -0.23 11.87
C GLY A 12 8.18 0.11 10.49
N GLN A 13 8.60 -0.93 9.76
CA GLN A 13 9.12 -0.88 8.38
C GLN A 13 8.06 -1.33 7.37
N GLY A 14 6.78 -0.99 7.61
CA GLY A 14 5.74 -1.06 6.59
C GLY A 14 5.92 0.03 5.52
N LEU A 15 4.95 0.15 4.61
CA LEU A 15 5.01 1.15 3.54
C LEU A 15 5.18 2.59 4.08
N ALA A 16 4.42 2.95 5.12
CA ALA A 16 4.49 4.28 5.73
C ALA A 16 5.87 4.57 6.32
N GLY A 17 6.40 3.65 7.16
CA GLY A 17 7.71 3.82 7.79
C GLY A 17 8.85 3.83 6.79
N SER A 18 8.80 2.97 5.77
CA SER A 18 9.81 2.93 4.70
C SER A 18 9.85 4.23 3.91
N ILE A 19 8.70 4.74 3.47
CA ILE A 19 8.61 5.99 2.70
C ILE A 19 9.05 7.19 3.54
N LEU A 20 8.64 7.23 4.80
CA LEU A 20 9.06 8.30 5.72
C LEU A 20 10.57 8.27 5.97
N ALA A 21 11.13 7.09 6.26
CA ALA A 21 12.57 6.92 6.44
C ALA A 21 13.36 7.37 5.20
N PHE A 22 12.93 6.94 4.01
CA PHE A 22 13.54 7.36 2.76
C PHE A 22 13.55 8.87 2.60
N GLN A 23 12.42 9.53 2.83
CA GLN A 23 12.31 10.98 2.68
C GLN A 23 13.12 11.76 3.72
N LEU A 24 13.21 11.27 4.96
CA LEU A 24 14.01 11.90 6.02
C LEU A 24 15.51 11.75 5.72
N ILE A 25 15.95 10.55 5.33
CA ILE A 25 17.35 10.30 4.97
C ILE A 25 17.76 11.14 3.74
N ALA A 26 16.88 11.25 2.74
CA ALA A 26 17.12 12.10 1.57
C ALA A 26 17.27 13.60 1.92
N ARG A 27 16.76 14.02 3.09
CA ARG A 27 16.93 15.38 3.64
C ARG A 27 18.11 15.50 4.63
N GLY A 28 18.98 14.48 4.68
CA GLY A 28 20.15 14.48 5.54
C GLY A 28 19.87 14.18 7.01
N GLN A 29 18.67 13.70 7.34
CA GLN A 29 18.34 13.29 8.72
C GLN A 29 18.91 11.91 9.02
N ARG A 30 19.41 11.73 10.25
CA ARG A 30 19.86 10.43 10.77
C ARG A 30 18.65 9.69 11.29
N VAL A 31 18.37 8.53 10.70
CA VAL A 31 17.18 7.74 11.01
C VAL A 31 17.60 6.34 11.45
N MET A 32 16.97 5.81 12.50
CA MET A 32 16.97 4.40 12.85
C MET A 32 15.56 3.87 12.68
N VAL A 33 15.41 2.82 11.89
CA VAL A 33 14.14 2.08 11.73
C VAL A 33 14.21 0.81 12.59
N ILE A 34 13.22 0.60 13.43
CA ILE A 34 13.10 -0.56 14.30
C ILE A 34 11.87 -1.35 13.85
N ASP A 35 12.06 -2.63 13.50
CA ASP A 35 10.99 -3.51 13.01
C ASP A 35 11.32 -4.95 13.31
N ASN A 36 10.33 -5.79 13.55
CA ASN A 36 10.50 -7.20 13.86
C ASN A 36 10.34 -8.13 12.64
N ASP A 37 10.36 -7.59 11.42
CA ASP A 37 10.20 -8.34 10.18
C ASP A 37 8.89 -9.15 10.13
N HIS A 38 7.81 -8.54 10.57
CA HIS A 38 6.52 -9.19 10.72
C HIS A 38 5.90 -9.57 9.36
N LYS A 39 5.91 -10.85 9.03
CA LYS A 39 5.46 -11.41 7.73
C LYS A 39 3.98 -11.21 7.40
N GLY A 40 3.13 -10.96 8.39
CA GLY A 40 1.70 -10.72 8.22
C GLY A 40 1.32 -9.25 8.11
N SER A 41 2.27 -8.34 7.85
CA SER A 41 1.95 -6.92 7.74
C SER A 41 1.10 -6.63 6.51
N ALA A 42 0.12 -5.72 6.66
CA ALA A 42 -0.74 -5.30 5.55
C ALA A 42 0.07 -4.82 4.33
N SER A 43 1.21 -4.17 4.56
CA SER A 43 2.07 -3.67 3.49
C SER A 43 2.78 -4.77 2.72
N GLN A 44 3.14 -5.90 3.36
CA GLN A 44 3.77 -7.03 2.68
C GLN A 44 2.79 -7.82 1.82
N VAL A 45 1.54 -7.97 2.28
CA VAL A 45 0.52 -8.77 1.56
C VAL A 45 -0.32 -7.92 0.61
N ALA A 46 -0.19 -6.61 0.62
CA ALA A 46 -0.99 -5.70 -0.20
C ALA A 46 -0.87 -6.01 -1.70
N ALA A 47 -1.98 -5.83 -2.42
CA ALA A 47 -1.99 -5.91 -3.89
C ALA A 47 -1.27 -4.74 -4.57
N GLY A 48 -0.99 -3.68 -3.84
CA GLY A 48 -0.30 -2.49 -4.35
C GLY A 48 -1.11 -1.64 -5.33
N ILE A 49 -2.43 -1.77 -5.36
CA ILE A 49 -3.30 -1.09 -6.34
C ILE A 49 -3.33 0.41 -6.09
N ILE A 50 -2.99 1.19 -7.11
CA ILE A 50 -3.29 2.61 -7.21
C ILE A 50 -4.43 2.78 -8.21
N ASN A 51 -5.56 3.32 -7.77
CA ASN A 51 -6.78 3.41 -8.57
C ASN A 51 -7.51 4.75 -8.31
N PRO A 52 -7.76 5.57 -9.37
CA PRO A 52 -8.47 6.83 -9.24
C PRO A 52 -9.96 6.67 -8.90
N ILE A 53 -10.59 5.58 -9.39
CA ILE A 53 -12.05 5.41 -9.34
C ILE A 53 -12.43 4.33 -8.33
N THR A 54 -13.11 4.73 -7.26
CA THR A 54 -13.42 3.85 -6.14
C THR A 54 -14.94 3.75 -5.86
N GLY A 55 -15.30 2.78 -5.04
CA GLY A 55 -16.64 2.58 -4.53
C GLY A 55 -17.67 2.16 -5.59
N HIS A 56 -18.89 1.89 -5.13
CA HIS A 56 -20.01 1.44 -5.95
C HIS A 56 -20.48 2.51 -6.94
N ARG A 57 -20.36 3.79 -6.56
CA ARG A 57 -20.82 4.95 -7.36
C ARG A 57 -19.80 5.47 -8.35
N LEU A 58 -18.69 4.75 -8.53
CA LEU A 58 -17.57 5.15 -9.41
C LEU A 58 -17.08 6.58 -9.09
N ASN A 59 -16.84 6.84 -7.82
CA ASN A 59 -16.37 8.15 -7.39
C ASN A 59 -14.88 8.30 -7.71
N LEU A 60 -14.51 9.47 -8.25
CA LEU A 60 -13.12 9.89 -8.31
C LEU A 60 -12.62 10.14 -6.89
N THR A 61 -11.45 9.62 -6.57
CA THR A 61 -10.79 9.89 -5.28
C THR A 61 -10.38 11.36 -5.24
N ASP A 62 -10.83 12.06 -4.21
CA ASP A 62 -10.50 13.48 -4.03
C ASP A 62 -8.99 13.70 -3.94
N GLY A 63 -8.49 14.71 -4.66
CA GLY A 63 -7.06 15.01 -4.76
C GLY A 63 -6.21 13.95 -5.46
N PHE A 64 -6.80 12.97 -6.16
CA PHE A 64 -6.06 11.86 -6.78
C PHE A 64 -4.91 12.33 -7.68
N ALA A 65 -5.13 13.33 -8.53
CA ALA A 65 -4.11 13.79 -9.47
C ALA A 65 -2.85 14.28 -8.76
N ASP A 66 -3.00 15.04 -7.67
CA ASP A 66 -1.89 15.58 -6.88
C ASP A 66 -1.18 14.47 -6.11
N TYR A 67 -1.94 13.57 -5.47
CA TYR A 67 -1.36 12.42 -4.76
C TYR A 67 -0.63 11.48 -5.71
N TYR A 68 -1.22 11.18 -6.87
CA TYR A 68 -0.60 10.30 -7.86
C TYR A 68 0.66 10.91 -8.46
N SER A 69 0.65 12.21 -8.74
CA SER A 69 1.84 12.94 -9.21
C SER A 69 2.97 12.88 -8.19
N SER A 70 2.66 13.15 -6.91
CA SER A 70 3.62 13.11 -5.82
C SER A 70 4.16 11.70 -5.57
N ALA A 71 3.27 10.70 -5.55
CA ALA A 71 3.63 9.30 -5.38
C ALA A 71 4.51 8.78 -6.54
N SER A 72 4.15 9.13 -7.78
CA SER A 72 4.92 8.71 -8.96
C SER A 72 6.36 9.22 -8.92
N LYS A 73 6.56 10.48 -8.53
CA LYS A 73 7.90 11.06 -8.36
C LYS A 73 8.69 10.35 -7.27
N LEU A 74 8.03 10.05 -6.15
CA LEU A 74 8.66 9.35 -5.03
C LEU A 74 9.06 7.92 -5.40
N TYR A 75 8.16 7.16 -6.04
CA TYR A 75 8.48 5.80 -6.51
C TYR A 75 9.62 5.82 -7.53
N GLN A 76 9.65 6.78 -8.44
CA GLN A 76 10.76 6.92 -9.38
C GLN A 76 12.10 7.17 -8.68
N GLN A 77 12.12 7.97 -7.61
CA GLN A 77 13.32 8.19 -6.79
C GLN A 77 13.74 6.90 -6.06
N LEU A 78 12.76 6.16 -5.52
CA LEU A 78 13.00 4.85 -4.87
C LEU A 78 13.56 3.84 -5.86
N GLU A 79 12.98 3.72 -7.06
CA GLU A 79 13.47 2.81 -8.12
C GLU A 79 14.91 3.11 -8.51
N GLN A 80 15.26 4.40 -8.66
CA GLN A 80 16.63 4.83 -8.94
C GLN A 80 17.58 4.51 -7.79
N THR A 81 17.15 4.72 -6.54
CA THR A 81 18.00 4.51 -5.35
C THR A 81 18.21 3.03 -5.04
N LEU A 82 17.19 2.23 -5.26
CA LEU A 82 17.18 0.80 -4.95
C LEU A 82 17.57 -0.09 -6.15
N GLU A 83 17.69 0.51 -7.34
CA GLU A 83 18.01 -0.16 -8.61
C GLU A 83 17.02 -1.29 -8.96
N VAL A 84 15.73 -1.06 -8.71
CA VAL A 84 14.63 -2.00 -8.98
C VAL A 84 13.47 -1.30 -9.66
N SER A 85 12.57 -2.06 -10.30
CA SER A 85 11.31 -1.56 -10.83
C SER A 85 10.18 -1.88 -9.85
N LEU A 86 9.51 -0.87 -9.31
CA LEU A 86 8.50 -0.98 -8.27
C LEU A 86 7.08 -0.72 -8.75
N ILE A 87 6.92 0.16 -9.73
CA ILE A 87 5.59 0.58 -10.20
C ILE A 87 5.36 0.16 -11.64
N ARG A 88 4.25 -0.51 -11.87
CA ARG A 88 3.81 -0.93 -13.20
C ARG A 88 2.47 -0.28 -13.51
N LYS A 89 2.40 0.49 -14.61
CA LYS A 89 1.13 0.97 -15.16
C LYS A 89 0.32 -0.21 -15.70
N ILE A 90 -0.97 -0.21 -15.43
CA ILE A 90 -1.89 -1.26 -15.86
C ILE A 90 -3.25 -0.66 -16.13
N ASP A 91 -3.90 -1.05 -17.22
CA ASP A 91 -5.29 -0.70 -17.45
C ASP A 91 -6.20 -1.53 -16.53
N GLN A 92 -7.29 -0.91 -16.06
CA GLN A 92 -8.30 -1.62 -15.29
C GLN A 92 -9.60 -1.71 -16.07
N VAL A 93 -10.11 -2.91 -16.21
CA VAL A 93 -11.47 -3.17 -16.69
C VAL A 93 -12.38 -3.45 -15.50
N ARG A 94 -13.38 -2.60 -15.31
CA ARG A 94 -14.39 -2.78 -14.28
C ARG A 94 -15.67 -3.33 -14.88
N LEU A 95 -16.08 -4.51 -14.41
CA LEU A 95 -17.36 -5.10 -14.76
C LEU A 95 -18.45 -4.41 -13.94
N LEU A 96 -19.48 -3.92 -14.62
CA LEU A 96 -20.62 -3.27 -13.98
C LEU A 96 -21.61 -4.33 -13.49
N LYS A 97 -21.97 -4.27 -12.22
CA LYS A 97 -22.72 -5.34 -11.55
C LYS A 97 -24.24 -5.28 -11.73
N ASN A 98 -24.76 -4.08 -12.00
CA ASN A 98 -26.18 -3.81 -12.09
C ASN A 98 -26.47 -2.49 -12.83
N LEU A 99 -27.76 -2.24 -13.11
CA LEU A 99 -28.22 -1.01 -13.77
C LEU A 99 -27.80 0.28 -13.03
N GLY A 100 -27.74 0.25 -11.70
CA GLY A 100 -27.29 1.40 -10.91
C GLY A 100 -25.84 1.77 -11.20
N GLN A 101 -24.95 0.79 -11.28
CA GLN A 101 -23.54 1.03 -11.66
C GLN A 101 -23.42 1.49 -13.12
N ALA A 102 -24.19 0.91 -14.04
CA ALA A 102 -24.23 1.34 -15.43
C ALA A 102 -24.69 2.80 -15.56
N SER A 103 -25.72 3.19 -14.81
CA SER A 103 -26.21 4.57 -14.76
C SER A 103 -25.14 5.53 -14.22
N TYR A 104 -24.44 5.17 -13.14
CA TYR A 104 -23.32 5.98 -12.65
C TYR A 104 -22.20 6.07 -13.68
N PHE A 105 -21.86 4.98 -14.36
CA PHE A 105 -20.83 4.98 -15.39
C PHE A 105 -21.16 5.98 -16.50
N HIS A 106 -22.37 5.92 -17.08
CA HIS A 106 -22.80 6.86 -18.11
C HIS A 106 -22.77 8.31 -17.63
N LYS A 107 -23.27 8.56 -16.40
CA LYS A 107 -23.19 9.89 -15.81
C LYS A 107 -21.76 10.40 -15.67
N ARG A 108 -20.78 9.53 -15.33
CA ARG A 108 -19.36 9.90 -15.18
C ARG A 108 -18.69 10.21 -16.52
N LEU A 109 -19.09 9.50 -17.60
CA LEU A 109 -18.58 9.79 -18.95
C LEU A 109 -18.87 11.22 -19.43
N ASP A 110 -19.97 11.82 -18.94
CA ASP A 110 -20.39 13.17 -19.31
C ASP A 110 -19.81 14.26 -18.39
N GLN A 111 -18.94 13.91 -17.45
CA GLN A 111 -18.34 14.83 -16.47
C GLN A 111 -16.88 15.13 -16.83
N ASP A 112 -16.53 16.41 -16.96
CA ASP A 112 -15.21 16.87 -17.39
C ASP A 112 -14.08 16.40 -16.45
N ASP A 113 -14.34 16.33 -15.14
CA ASP A 113 -13.39 15.87 -14.14
C ASP A 113 -13.09 14.37 -14.19
N TYR A 114 -13.85 13.59 -14.97
CA TYR A 114 -13.66 12.15 -15.17
C TYR A 114 -12.99 11.78 -16.49
N VAL A 115 -12.85 12.69 -17.44
CA VAL A 115 -12.38 12.40 -18.82
C VAL A 115 -11.00 11.73 -18.86
N ASP A 116 -10.13 12.06 -17.90
CA ASP A 116 -8.79 11.48 -17.81
C ASP A 116 -8.74 10.13 -17.09
N PHE A 117 -9.84 9.71 -16.45
CA PHE A 117 -9.85 8.56 -15.55
C PHE A 117 -10.77 7.43 -15.98
N ILE A 118 -11.82 7.72 -16.78
CA ILE A 118 -12.80 6.71 -17.18
C ILE A 118 -13.12 6.83 -18.67
N GLU A 119 -13.30 5.69 -19.31
CA GLU A 119 -13.73 5.63 -20.71
C GLU A 119 -14.53 4.34 -21.00
N THR A 120 -15.20 4.31 -22.14
CA THR A 120 -15.87 3.09 -22.61
C THR A 120 -14.85 2.03 -22.97
N ASN A 121 -15.04 0.83 -22.46
CA ASN A 121 -14.17 -0.29 -22.79
C ASN A 121 -14.50 -0.82 -24.20
N LYS A 122 -13.58 -0.64 -25.14
CA LYS A 122 -13.74 -1.11 -26.54
C LYS A 122 -13.62 -2.62 -26.67
N GLU A 123 -13.03 -3.30 -25.70
CA GLU A 123 -12.81 -4.74 -25.67
C GLU A 123 -13.87 -5.48 -24.81
N ALA A 124 -15.03 -4.86 -24.61
CA ALA A 124 -16.09 -5.44 -23.78
C ALA A 124 -16.53 -6.84 -24.24
N SER A 125 -16.48 -7.12 -25.53
CA SER A 125 -16.82 -8.43 -26.11
C SER A 125 -15.91 -9.57 -25.67
N LEU A 126 -14.72 -9.29 -25.16
CA LEU A 126 -13.81 -10.30 -24.64
C LEU A 126 -14.23 -10.83 -23.27
N PHE A 127 -15.15 -10.14 -22.59
CA PHE A 127 -15.61 -10.50 -21.25
C PHE A 127 -16.99 -11.15 -21.32
N LYS A 128 -17.10 -12.36 -20.77
CA LYS A 128 -18.39 -13.06 -20.61
C LYS A 128 -19.16 -12.48 -19.42
N ASN A 129 -20.49 -12.57 -19.45
CA ASN A 129 -21.36 -12.14 -18.34
C ASN A 129 -21.28 -10.63 -18.00
N THR A 130 -21.25 -9.79 -19.03
CA THR A 130 -21.21 -8.33 -18.89
C THR A 130 -22.58 -7.71 -19.22
N GLU A 131 -23.66 -8.25 -18.65
CA GLU A 131 -25.04 -7.79 -18.91
C GLU A 131 -25.20 -6.27 -18.79
N TYR A 132 -24.49 -5.64 -17.84
CA TYR A 132 -24.56 -4.19 -17.61
C TYR A 132 -23.36 -3.43 -18.20
N GLY A 133 -22.49 -4.12 -18.95
CA GLY A 133 -21.33 -3.54 -19.60
C GLY A 133 -20.07 -3.47 -18.72
N THR A 134 -19.06 -2.81 -19.27
CA THR A 134 -17.76 -2.64 -18.62
C THR A 134 -17.29 -1.19 -18.77
N ALA A 135 -16.56 -0.71 -17.78
CA ALA A 135 -15.86 0.56 -17.81
C ALA A 135 -14.34 0.31 -17.88
N LYS A 136 -13.63 1.11 -18.65
CA LYS A 136 -12.17 1.15 -18.58
C LYS A 136 -11.75 2.29 -17.67
N ILE A 137 -10.93 1.98 -16.67
CA ILE A 137 -10.35 2.94 -15.74
C ILE A 137 -8.89 3.16 -16.13
N LYS A 138 -8.54 4.40 -16.34
CA LYS A 138 -7.19 4.84 -16.70
C LYS A 138 -6.42 5.32 -15.48
N GLN A 139 -5.12 5.57 -15.64
CA GLN A 139 -4.21 6.02 -14.59
C GLN A 139 -4.18 5.07 -13.38
N THR A 140 -4.35 3.79 -13.64
CA THR A 140 -4.16 2.74 -12.64
C THR A 140 -2.73 2.21 -12.68
N SER A 141 -2.24 1.77 -11.54
CA SER A 141 -0.90 1.20 -11.41
C SER A 141 -0.89 0.15 -10.31
N ILE A 142 0.11 -0.70 -10.35
CA ILE A 142 0.43 -1.68 -9.30
C ILE A 142 1.83 -1.37 -8.78
N VAL A 143 1.95 -1.27 -7.46
CA VAL A 143 3.23 -1.18 -6.77
C VAL A 143 3.59 -2.56 -6.24
N ASP A 144 4.79 -3.04 -6.52
CA ASP A 144 5.33 -4.22 -5.87
C ASP A 144 5.81 -3.87 -4.47
N THR A 145 4.87 -3.93 -3.51
CA THR A 145 5.12 -3.55 -2.13
C THR A 145 6.06 -4.52 -1.43
N GLU A 146 6.01 -5.80 -1.77
CA GLU A 146 6.88 -6.82 -1.22
C GLU A 146 8.33 -6.56 -1.63
N LEU A 147 8.59 -6.38 -2.93
CA LEU A 147 9.92 -6.05 -3.45
C LEU A 147 10.44 -4.75 -2.85
N LEU A 148 9.60 -3.72 -2.75
CA LEU A 148 9.97 -2.44 -2.14
C LEU A 148 10.44 -2.64 -0.69
N LEU A 149 9.67 -3.34 0.14
CA LEU A 149 9.99 -3.51 1.54
C LEU A 149 11.27 -4.32 1.74
N GLN A 150 11.45 -5.39 0.97
CA GLN A 150 12.65 -6.25 1.03
C GLN A 150 13.91 -5.50 0.60
N THR A 151 13.86 -4.79 -0.53
CA THR A 151 15.02 -4.05 -1.04
C THR A 151 15.33 -2.83 -0.18
N PHE A 152 14.31 -2.13 0.31
CA PHE A 152 14.49 -0.99 1.20
C PHE A 152 15.06 -1.41 2.56
N LYS A 153 14.62 -2.53 3.12
CA LYS A 153 15.22 -3.11 4.33
C LYS A 153 16.71 -3.34 4.14
N LYS A 154 17.11 -4.01 3.05
CA LYS A 154 18.53 -4.22 2.73
C LYS A 154 19.28 -2.89 2.64
N TRP A 155 18.71 -1.91 1.95
CA TRP A 155 19.29 -0.58 1.81
C TRP A 155 19.50 0.15 3.16
N LEU A 156 18.58 -0.03 4.13
CA LEU A 156 18.72 0.48 5.50
C LEU A 156 19.81 -0.28 6.28
N VAL A 157 19.86 -1.61 6.17
CA VAL A 157 20.86 -2.45 6.86
C VAL A 157 22.27 -2.05 6.39
N ASP A 158 22.49 -1.88 5.10
CA ASP A 158 23.78 -1.48 4.53
C ASP A 158 24.24 -0.09 5.02
N ARG A 159 23.35 0.70 5.62
CA ARG A 159 23.59 2.03 6.19
C ARG A 159 23.61 2.06 7.72
N ASN A 160 23.51 0.92 8.38
CA ASN A 160 23.34 0.82 9.83
C ASN A 160 22.15 1.64 10.35
N ALA A 161 21.08 1.69 9.57
CA ALA A 161 19.84 2.44 9.85
C ALA A 161 18.63 1.52 10.14
N TYR A 162 18.88 0.24 10.42
CA TYR A 162 17.84 -0.76 10.70
C TYR A 162 18.21 -1.61 11.91
N CYS A 163 17.27 -1.79 12.82
CA CYS A 163 17.35 -2.70 13.95
C CYS A 163 16.23 -3.73 13.87
N ASN A 164 16.60 -5.02 13.78
CA ASN A 164 15.62 -6.11 13.72
C ASN A 164 15.27 -6.56 15.15
N THR A 165 14.25 -5.96 15.73
CA THR A 165 13.76 -6.34 17.06
C THR A 165 12.28 -5.99 17.22
N PHE A 166 11.59 -6.75 18.07
CA PHE A 166 10.27 -6.37 18.57
C PHE A 166 10.42 -5.23 19.57
N VAL A 167 9.60 -4.18 19.42
CA VAL A 167 9.68 -3.03 20.33
C VAL A 167 8.94 -3.35 21.63
N ASP A 168 9.69 -3.33 22.73
CA ASP A 168 9.13 -3.27 24.05
C ASP A 168 8.93 -1.80 24.45
N TYR A 169 7.68 -1.37 24.52
CA TYR A 169 7.33 0.01 24.84
C TYR A 169 7.79 0.44 26.24
N SER A 170 8.01 -0.52 27.16
CA SER A 170 8.50 -0.22 28.50
C SER A 170 9.97 0.21 28.52
N GLU A 171 10.71 -0.10 27.45
CA GLU A 171 12.10 0.34 27.28
C GLU A 171 12.23 1.72 26.62
N LEU A 172 11.11 2.31 26.14
CA LEU A 172 11.14 3.66 25.60
C LEU A 172 11.20 4.70 26.75
N GLY A 173 12.31 5.40 26.83
CA GLY A 173 12.49 6.53 27.73
C GLY A 173 12.21 7.85 27.02
N PHE A 174 11.53 8.78 27.73
CA PHE A 174 11.24 10.11 27.21
C PHE A 174 11.83 11.17 28.14
N ALA A 175 12.63 12.07 27.58
CA ALA A 175 13.16 13.25 28.23
C ALA A 175 12.80 14.50 27.42
N VAL A 176 13.21 15.66 27.89
CA VAL A 176 13.04 16.90 27.11
C VAL A 176 13.92 16.80 25.86
N ASP A 177 13.27 16.86 24.68
CA ASP A 177 13.91 16.80 23.35
C ASP A 177 14.69 15.51 23.05
N GLU A 178 14.48 14.43 23.83
CA GLU A 178 15.17 13.16 23.62
C GLU A 178 14.24 11.97 23.88
N VAL A 179 14.35 10.96 22.99
CA VAL A 179 13.76 9.62 23.17
C VAL A 179 14.90 8.62 23.17
N SER A 180 14.90 7.70 24.14
CA SER A 180 15.85 6.59 24.21
C SER A 180 15.15 5.24 24.04
N TYR A 181 15.82 4.31 23.41
CA TYR A 181 15.40 2.91 23.29
C TYR A 181 16.64 2.02 23.22
N GLN A 182 16.84 1.15 24.20
CA GLN A 182 18.06 0.33 24.31
C GLN A 182 19.34 1.19 24.19
N ASP A 183 20.17 0.90 23.20
CA ASP A 183 21.43 1.63 22.94
C ASP A 183 21.25 2.82 21.99
N PHE A 184 20.00 3.17 21.59
CA PHE A 184 19.70 4.26 20.69
C PHE A 184 19.13 5.46 21.44
N SER A 185 19.47 6.65 20.95
CA SER A 185 18.79 7.88 21.31
C SER A 185 18.44 8.70 20.06
N ALA A 186 17.33 9.41 20.11
CA ALA A 186 16.87 10.27 19.01
C ALA A 186 16.11 11.49 19.53
N ASN A 187 15.97 12.51 18.69
CA ASN A 187 15.17 13.69 19.03
C ASN A 187 13.66 13.35 19.05
N ARG A 188 13.22 12.39 18.23
CA ARG A 188 11.80 12.02 18.08
C ARG A 188 11.62 10.54 17.78
N VAL A 189 10.50 9.99 18.22
CA VAL A 189 9.99 8.68 17.77
C VAL A 189 8.75 8.86 16.91
N ILE A 190 8.62 8.06 15.86
CA ILE A 190 7.46 8.04 14.98
C ILE A 190 6.96 6.59 14.87
N PHE A 191 5.71 6.39 15.25
CA PHE A 191 5.07 5.07 15.22
C PHE A 191 4.41 4.83 13.85
N CYS A 192 4.90 3.83 13.12
CA CYS A 192 4.41 3.39 11.81
C CYS A 192 3.98 1.92 11.83
N GLU A 193 3.32 1.49 12.90
CA GLU A 193 3.12 0.10 13.34
C GLU A 193 1.94 -0.60 12.63
N GLY A 194 1.25 0.11 11.73
CA GLY A 194 0.08 -0.43 11.04
C GLY A 194 -1.00 -0.89 12.03
N TYR A 195 -1.55 -2.11 11.84
CA TYR A 195 -2.60 -2.63 12.71
C TYR A 195 -2.12 -2.93 14.14
N GLN A 196 -0.83 -3.11 14.34
CA GLN A 196 -0.25 -3.34 15.67
C GLN A 196 -0.31 -2.10 16.58
N ALA A 197 -0.57 -0.92 16.01
CA ALA A 197 -0.78 0.31 16.77
C ALA A 197 -1.88 0.21 17.84
N ILE A 198 -2.79 -0.77 17.72
CA ILE A 198 -3.80 -1.06 18.75
C ILE A 198 -3.16 -1.46 20.10
N ASN A 199 -1.95 -2.02 20.09
CA ASN A 199 -1.20 -2.42 21.27
C ASN A 199 -0.31 -1.31 21.81
N ASN A 200 -0.19 -0.18 21.11
CA ASN A 200 0.65 0.94 21.51
C ASN A 200 0.00 1.70 22.68
N PRO A 201 0.67 1.81 23.83
CA PRO A 201 0.09 2.40 25.04
C PRO A 201 -0.30 3.88 24.89
N TRP A 202 0.32 4.61 23.97
CA TRP A 202 -0.01 6.02 23.67
C TRP A 202 -1.16 6.18 22.66
N LEU A 203 -1.52 5.11 21.94
CA LEU A 203 -2.56 5.13 20.90
C LEU A 203 -3.79 4.31 21.27
N LYS A 204 -3.81 3.63 22.41
CA LYS A 204 -4.87 2.69 22.87
C LYS A 204 -6.28 3.31 22.93
N ASP A 205 -6.37 4.62 23.13
CA ASP A 205 -7.65 5.33 23.24
C ASP A 205 -8.21 5.76 21.88
N LEU A 206 -7.47 5.50 20.78
CA LEU A 206 -7.96 5.75 19.42
C LEU A 206 -8.97 4.67 19.00
N PRO A 207 -10.03 5.05 18.26
CA PRO A 207 -11.10 4.12 17.86
C PRO A 207 -10.68 3.24 16.68
N PHE A 208 -9.72 2.34 16.89
CA PHE A 208 -9.28 1.41 15.86
C PHE A 208 -10.42 0.45 15.47
N LYS A 209 -10.58 0.25 14.15
CA LYS A 209 -11.41 -0.80 13.57
C LYS A 209 -10.54 -1.64 12.66
N LEU A 210 -10.19 -2.82 13.11
CA LEU A 210 -9.36 -3.74 12.33
C LEU A 210 -10.21 -4.54 11.35
N ALA A 211 -9.67 -4.76 10.16
CA ALA A 211 -10.24 -5.65 9.17
C ALA A 211 -9.13 -6.52 8.57
N LYS A 212 -9.33 -7.83 8.59
CA LYS A 212 -8.51 -8.79 7.87
C LYS A 212 -8.93 -8.81 6.41
N GLY A 213 -7.98 -8.82 5.51
CA GLY A 213 -8.20 -9.05 4.08
C GLY A 213 -7.30 -10.15 3.59
N GLU A 214 -7.82 -11.02 2.74
CA GLU A 214 -7.08 -12.16 2.19
C GLU A 214 -6.96 -12.02 0.68
N ILE A 215 -5.81 -12.41 0.16
CA ILE A 215 -5.48 -12.40 -1.26
C ILE A 215 -5.01 -13.79 -1.65
N LEU A 216 -5.63 -14.35 -2.68
CA LEU A 216 -5.25 -15.63 -3.25
C LEU A 216 -4.28 -15.44 -4.41
N THR A 217 -3.28 -16.28 -4.49
CA THR A 217 -2.48 -16.46 -5.70
C THR A 217 -3.02 -17.66 -6.46
N ILE A 218 -3.45 -17.45 -7.69
CA ILE A 218 -4.07 -18.47 -8.54
C ILE A 218 -3.32 -18.61 -9.86
N GLU A 219 -3.45 -19.76 -10.53
CA GLU A 219 -2.96 -19.93 -11.90
C GLU A 219 -3.72 -19.01 -12.84
N ARG A 220 -2.98 -18.36 -13.73
CA ARG A 220 -3.55 -17.46 -14.72
C ARG A 220 -4.21 -18.24 -15.85
N GLN A 221 -5.52 -18.09 -16.00
CA GLN A 221 -6.32 -18.81 -16.99
C GLN A 221 -6.45 -18.08 -18.32
N SER A 222 -5.88 -16.87 -18.45
CA SER A 222 -6.01 -16.05 -19.66
C SER A 222 -4.82 -15.13 -19.85
N ASN A 223 -4.60 -14.70 -21.08
CA ASN A 223 -3.52 -13.77 -21.44
C ASN A 223 -3.93 -12.29 -21.33
N HIS A 224 -5.02 -11.97 -20.62
CA HIS A 224 -5.38 -10.57 -20.39
C HIS A 224 -4.36 -9.88 -19.49
N GLU A 225 -3.85 -8.75 -19.95
CA GLU A 225 -2.85 -7.96 -19.23
C GLU A 225 -3.48 -6.90 -18.32
N SER A 226 -4.79 -6.64 -18.48
CA SER A 226 -5.50 -5.65 -17.69
C SER A 226 -5.92 -6.21 -16.33
N MET A 227 -5.89 -5.36 -15.30
CA MET A 227 -6.54 -5.66 -14.04
C MET A 227 -8.07 -5.71 -14.24
N MET A 228 -8.73 -6.69 -13.66
CA MET A 228 -10.19 -6.78 -13.67
C MET A 228 -10.76 -6.48 -12.29
N SER A 229 -11.94 -5.84 -12.23
CA SER A 229 -12.62 -5.63 -10.94
C SER A 229 -14.14 -5.71 -11.08
N TRP A 230 -14.79 -6.30 -10.06
CA TRP A 230 -16.25 -6.49 -9.98
C TRP A 230 -16.78 -6.46 -8.53
N GLY A 231 -16.07 -5.84 -7.61
CA GLY A 231 -16.24 -5.86 -6.17
C GLY A 231 -15.09 -6.58 -5.49
N ASN A 232 -14.60 -7.64 -6.11
CA ASN A 232 -13.26 -8.17 -5.96
C ASN A 232 -12.41 -7.64 -7.11
N TRP A 233 -11.16 -8.06 -7.17
CA TRP A 233 -10.24 -7.72 -8.25
C TRP A 233 -9.35 -8.91 -8.59
N LEU A 234 -8.94 -8.97 -9.86
CA LEU A 234 -7.96 -9.91 -10.39
C LEU A 234 -6.84 -9.12 -11.04
N ILE A 235 -5.63 -9.32 -10.57
CA ILE A 235 -4.42 -8.68 -11.10
C ILE A 235 -3.56 -9.73 -11.76
N PRO A 236 -3.30 -9.65 -13.08
CA PRO A 236 -2.32 -10.49 -13.73
C PRO A 236 -0.93 -10.16 -13.18
N SER A 237 -0.21 -11.18 -12.75
CA SER A 237 1.18 -11.11 -12.32
C SER A 237 2.10 -11.67 -13.40
N THR A 238 3.39 -11.54 -13.23
CA THR A 238 4.38 -12.28 -14.01
C THR A 238 4.34 -13.77 -13.63
N ASN A 239 4.85 -14.66 -14.48
CA ASN A 239 4.99 -16.10 -14.20
C ASN A 239 3.66 -16.90 -14.16
N ASP A 240 2.74 -16.64 -15.07
CA ASP A 240 1.50 -17.40 -15.25
C ASP A 240 0.59 -17.47 -14.01
N VAL A 241 0.75 -16.55 -13.08
CA VAL A 241 -0.10 -16.41 -11.90
C VAL A 241 -0.86 -15.08 -11.90
N ALA A 242 -1.96 -15.06 -11.17
CA ALA A 242 -2.74 -13.85 -10.89
C ALA A 242 -3.03 -13.77 -9.39
N LYS A 243 -3.15 -12.54 -8.89
CA LYS A 243 -3.63 -12.26 -7.53
C LYS A 243 -5.13 -11.97 -7.59
N LEU A 244 -5.91 -12.66 -6.76
CA LEU A 244 -7.36 -12.48 -6.62
C LEU A 244 -7.67 -11.98 -5.20
N GLY A 245 -8.39 -10.91 -5.07
CA GLY A 245 -8.74 -10.34 -3.76
C GLY A 245 -9.92 -9.39 -3.83
N SER A 246 -10.29 -8.89 -2.71
CA SER A 246 -10.04 -9.37 -1.36
C SER A 246 -11.38 -9.65 -0.69
N ASN A 247 -11.39 -10.54 0.29
CA ASN A 247 -12.46 -10.59 1.27
C ASN A 247 -12.21 -9.53 2.36
N TYR A 248 -13.18 -9.39 3.28
CA TYR A 248 -13.07 -8.53 4.47
C TYR A 248 -13.73 -9.21 5.65
N ALA A 249 -12.96 -9.49 6.70
CA ALA A 249 -13.45 -9.92 7.99
C ALA A 249 -13.18 -8.83 9.03
N TRP A 250 -14.25 -8.23 9.55
CA TRP A 250 -14.15 -7.16 10.54
C TRP A 250 -13.86 -7.74 11.93
N ASN A 251 -12.98 -7.06 12.67
CA ASN A 251 -12.57 -7.43 14.02
C ASN A 251 -11.87 -8.81 14.10
N ASP A 252 -11.43 -9.34 12.97
CA ASP A 252 -10.59 -10.52 12.91
C ASP A 252 -9.12 -10.06 12.83
N THR A 253 -8.30 -10.54 13.77
CA THR A 253 -6.87 -10.27 13.85
C THR A 253 -6.03 -11.52 13.67
N ASP A 254 -6.66 -12.66 13.42
CA ASP A 254 -5.97 -13.90 13.10
C ASP A 254 -5.27 -13.76 11.74
N LEU A 255 -4.01 -14.19 11.69
CA LEU A 255 -3.21 -14.20 10.47
C LEU A 255 -3.34 -15.50 9.67
N GLN A 256 -4.05 -16.49 10.21
CA GLN A 256 -4.28 -17.73 9.48
C GLN A 256 -5.31 -17.51 8.36
N PRO A 257 -5.12 -18.13 7.18
CA PRO A 257 -6.13 -18.09 6.13
C PRO A 257 -7.47 -18.64 6.65
N SER A 258 -8.57 -18.02 6.23
CA SER A 258 -9.91 -18.58 6.46
C SER A 258 -10.20 -19.73 5.49
N ASP A 259 -11.07 -20.67 5.92
CA ASP A 259 -11.53 -21.80 5.10
C ASP A 259 -12.39 -21.34 3.90
#